data_67607c5614a54cd9753d3b9dc31b1c1a
#
_entry.id   67607c5614a54cd9753d3b9dc31b1c1a
#
_cell.length_a   1.000
_cell.length_b   1.000
_cell.length_c   1.000
_cell.angle_alpha   90.00
_cell.angle_beta   90.00
_cell.angle_gamma   90.00
#
_symmetry.space_group_name_H-M   'P 1'
#
loop_
_entity.id
_entity.type
_entity.pdbx_description
1 polymer ?
#
loop_
_entity_poly.entity_id
_entity_poly.type
_entity_poly.pdbx_seq_one_letter_code
_entity_poly.pdbx_strand_id
1 'polypeptide(L)'
;MDIISIGTNIKKYRTEKGIKQSELAEKTGVSANYIGILERGDKAPSLAMLVDIANMLGVTADMLLHGVLNDNYKIKGSLLLDRINSLPQKEQERIFAVIEALIKHAE
;
A
#
# COMPACT_ATOMS: atom_id res chain seq x y z
N MET A 1 -5.02 8.43 -8.48
CA MET A 1 -4.67 7.19 -7.72
C MET A 1 -5.96 6.55 -7.25
N ASP A 2 -6.07 5.27 -7.44
CA ASP A 2 -7.28 4.52 -7.07
C ASP A 2 -7.07 3.78 -5.74
N ILE A 3 -7.52 4.38 -4.65
CA ILE A 3 -7.38 3.79 -3.31
C ILE A 3 -8.33 2.62 -3.08
N ILE A 4 -9.40 2.52 -3.87
CA ILE A 4 -10.33 1.38 -3.81
C ILE A 4 -9.60 0.11 -4.24
N SER A 5 -8.74 0.19 -5.27
CA SER A 5 -7.93 -0.94 -5.71
C SER A 5 -6.98 -1.44 -4.62
N ILE A 6 -6.40 -0.54 -3.83
CA ILE A 6 -5.54 -0.95 -2.70
C ILE A 6 -6.36 -1.79 -1.72
N GLY A 7 -7.53 -1.30 -1.32
CA GLY A 7 -8.40 -2.00 -0.38
C GLY A 7 -8.86 -3.36 -0.89
N THR A 8 -9.25 -3.42 -2.15
CA THR A 8 -9.65 -4.65 -2.81
C THR A 8 -8.52 -5.68 -2.81
N ASN A 9 -7.30 -5.23 -3.10
CA ASN A 9 -6.12 -6.10 -3.12
C ASN A 9 -5.78 -6.61 -1.71
N ILE A 10 -5.86 -5.76 -0.69
CA ILE A 10 -5.65 -6.19 0.70
C ILE A 10 -6.63 -7.29 1.07
N LYS A 11 -7.91 -7.08 0.81
CA LYS A 11 -8.95 -8.07 1.11
C LYS A 11 -8.73 -9.38 0.36
N LYS A 12 -8.38 -9.28 -0.93
CA LYS A 12 -8.12 -10.45 -1.77
C LYS A 12 -7.03 -11.33 -1.16
N TYR A 13 -5.87 -10.77 -0.88
CA TYR A 13 -4.74 -11.55 -0.37
C TYR A 13 -4.92 -11.99 1.08
N ARG A 14 -5.64 -11.19 1.88
CA ARG A 14 -6.01 -11.60 3.23
C ARG A 14 -6.91 -12.84 3.21
N THR A 15 -7.95 -12.83 2.38
CA THR A 15 -8.88 -13.96 2.28
C THR A 15 -8.23 -15.18 1.66
N GLU A 16 -7.35 -15.01 0.67
CA GLU A 16 -6.59 -16.11 0.10
C GLU A 16 -5.68 -16.78 1.13
N LYS A 17 -5.14 -15.99 2.06
CA LYS A 17 -4.32 -16.51 3.15
C LYS A 17 -5.16 -17.16 4.27
N GLY A 18 -6.47 -16.98 4.24
CA GLY A 18 -7.38 -17.59 5.21
C GLY A 18 -7.39 -16.91 6.56
N ILE A 19 -7.00 -15.65 6.66
CA ILE A 19 -7.01 -14.91 7.92
C ILE A 19 -8.12 -13.87 7.97
N LYS A 20 -8.58 -13.57 9.19
CA LYS A 20 -9.63 -12.60 9.44
C LYS A 20 -9.08 -11.19 9.53
N GLN A 21 -9.96 -10.18 9.36
CA GLN A 21 -9.59 -8.78 9.57
C GLN A 21 -8.97 -8.56 10.97
N SER A 22 -9.52 -9.20 11.99
CA SER A 22 -9.00 -9.08 13.36
C SER A 22 -7.58 -9.63 13.50
N GLU A 23 -7.27 -10.70 12.79
CA GLU A 23 -5.92 -11.29 12.82
C GLU A 23 -4.90 -10.38 12.14
N LEU A 24 -5.26 -9.83 10.98
CA LEU A 24 -4.37 -8.88 10.28
C LEU A 24 -4.17 -7.62 11.13
N ALA A 25 -5.24 -7.14 11.76
CA ALA A 25 -5.19 -5.97 12.64
C ALA A 25 -4.24 -6.20 13.81
N GLU A 26 -4.33 -7.33 14.47
CA GLU A 26 -3.45 -7.68 15.60
C GLU A 26 -1.99 -7.70 15.16
N LYS A 27 -1.70 -8.30 14.01
CA LYS A 27 -0.33 -8.40 13.50
C LYS A 27 0.27 -7.08 13.07
N THR A 28 -0.55 -6.13 12.69
CA THR A 28 -0.10 -4.80 12.23
C THR A 28 -0.29 -3.71 13.27
N GLY A 29 -0.81 -4.04 14.45
CA GLY A 29 -0.93 -3.09 15.55
C GLY A 29 -2.05 -2.06 15.40
N VAL A 30 -3.11 -2.39 14.67
CA VAL A 30 -4.27 -1.52 14.46
C VAL A 30 -5.56 -2.23 14.82
N SER A 31 -6.70 -1.54 14.77
CA SER A 31 -7.99 -2.14 15.04
C SER A 31 -8.53 -2.88 13.82
N ALA A 32 -9.39 -3.87 14.05
CA ALA A 32 -10.09 -4.58 12.97
C ALA A 32 -10.96 -3.59 12.16
N ASN A 33 -11.56 -2.61 12.84
CA ASN A 33 -12.35 -1.57 12.18
C ASN A 33 -11.49 -0.78 11.17
N TYR A 34 -10.24 -0.47 11.52
CA TYR A 34 -9.33 0.24 10.62
C TYR A 34 -8.99 -0.61 9.37
N ILE A 35 -8.75 -1.90 9.55
CA ILE A 35 -8.55 -2.80 8.41
C ILE A 35 -9.79 -2.78 7.50
N GLY A 36 -10.99 -2.81 8.06
CA GLY A 36 -12.23 -2.70 7.30
C GLY A 36 -12.33 -1.40 6.50
N ILE A 37 -11.93 -0.28 7.11
CA ILE A 37 -11.90 1.03 6.42
C ILE A 37 -10.96 0.99 5.22
N LEU A 38 -9.77 0.41 5.37
CA LEU A 38 -8.82 0.27 4.27
C LEU A 38 -9.35 -0.64 3.16
N GLU A 39 -9.95 -1.76 3.53
CA GLU A 39 -10.47 -2.73 2.56
C GLU A 39 -11.65 -2.18 1.75
N ARG A 40 -12.45 -1.30 2.34
CA ARG A 40 -13.54 -0.63 1.61
C ARG A 40 -13.06 0.51 0.72
N GLY A 41 -11.81 0.93 0.85
CA GLY A 41 -11.28 2.05 0.09
C GLY A 41 -11.73 3.42 0.62
N ASP A 42 -12.21 3.48 1.86
CA ASP A 42 -12.63 4.74 2.48
C ASP A 42 -11.42 5.58 2.90
N LYS A 43 -10.27 4.96 3.06
CA LYS A 43 -9.03 5.62 3.45
C LYS A 43 -7.85 4.88 2.86
N ALA A 44 -6.83 5.62 2.42
CA ALA A 44 -5.59 5.00 1.95
C ALA A 44 -4.71 4.65 3.16
N PRO A 45 -4.01 3.52 3.14
CA PRO A 45 -3.03 3.22 4.17
C PRO A 45 -1.84 4.17 4.08
N SER A 46 -1.20 4.44 5.20
CA SER A 46 0.12 5.09 5.18
C SER A 46 1.11 4.16 4.50
N LEU A 47 2.24 4.71 4.05
CA LEU A 47 3.28 3.89 3.43
C LEU A 47 3.78 2.81 4.40
N ALA A 48 3.99 3.17 5.66
CA ALA A 48 4.43 2.22 6.67
C ALA A 48 3.41 1.10 6.86
N MET A 49 2.12 1.43 6.90
CA MET A 49 1.05 0.44 7.04
C MET A 49 1.00 -0.48 5.82
N LEU A 50 1.16 0.07 4.61
CA LEU A 50 1.16 -0.73 3.39
C LEU A 50 2.29 -1.77 3.42
N VAL A 51 3.49 -1.36 3.84
CA VAL A 51 4.62 -2.26 3.97
C VAL A 51 4.36 -3.34 5.02
N ASP A 52 3.81 -2.95 6.17
CA ASP A 52 3.48 -3.90 7.23
C ASP A 52 2.45 -4.93 6.77
N ILE A 53 1.41 -4.49 6.08
CA ILE A 53 0.39 -5.40 5.53
C ILE A 53 1.01 -6.35 4.52
N ALA A 54 1.83 -5.85 3.60
CA ALA A 54 2.51 -6.68 2.61
C ALA A 54 3.34 -7.77 3.29
N ASN A 55 4.11 -7.40 4.31
CA ASN A 55 4.92 -8.34 5.07
C ASN A 55 4.07 -9.40 5.78
N MET A 56 2.97 -8.98 6.40
CA MET A 56 2.11 -9.90 7.14
C MET A 56 1.35 -10.85 6.21
N LEU A 57 0.98 -10.39 5.02
CA LEU A 57 0.29 -11.23 4.03
C LEU A 57 1.25 -12.05 3.18
N GLY A 58 2.57 -11.78 3.25
CA GLY A 58 3.55 -12.48 2.44
C GLY A 58 3.43 -12.17 0.96
N VAL A 59 3.01 -10.95 0.62
CA VAL A 59 2.86 -10.49 -0.75
C VAL A 59 3.80 -9.32 -1.02
N THR A 60 3.99 -9.00 -2.29
CA THR A 60 4.81 -7.85 -2.69
C THR A 60 3.98 -6.57 -2.64
N ALA A 61 4.67 -5.43 -2.51
CA ALA A 61 4.02 -4.13 -2.65
C ALA A 61 3.35 -4.00 -4.02
N ASP A 62 3.98 -4.54 -5.06
CA ASP A 62 3.44 -4.58 -6.42
C ASP A 62 2.06 -5.23 -6.47
N MET A 63 1.88 -6.33 -5.78
CA MET A 63 0.60 -7.03 -5.73
C MET A 63 -0.49 -6.19 -5.06
N LEU A 64 -0.16 -5.48 -3.98
CA LEU A 64 -1.12 -4.62 -3.29
C LEU A 64 -1.47 -3.36 -4.08
N LEU A 65 -0.53 -2.87 -4.90
CA LEU A 65 -0.69 -1.64 -5.66
C LEU A 65 -1.18 -1.85 -7.08
N HIS A 66 -1.49 -3.09 -7.45
CA HIS A 66 -2.00 -3.40 -8.78
C HIS A 66 -3.29 -2.61 -9.06
N GLY A 67 -3.31 -1.90 -10.19
CA GLY A 67 -4.47 -1.11 -10.60
C GLY A 67 -4.57 0.28 -9.98
N VAL A 68 -3.61 0.67 -9.14
CA VAL A 68 -3.64 1.95 -8.40
C VAL A 68 -3.25 3.15 -9.27
N LEU A 69 -2.32 2.96 -10.19
CA LEU A 69 -1.82 4.05 -11.03
C LEU A 69 -2.84 4.47 -12.08
N ASN A 70 -2.90 5.76 -12.31
CA ASN A 70 -3.69 6.36 -13.39
C ASN A 70 -2.81 7.34 -14.18
N ASP A 71 -3.35 7.89 -15.27
CA ASP A 71 -2.61 8.76 -16.19
C ASP A 71 -2.14 10.07 -15.54
N ASN A 72 -2.82 10.54 -14.51
CA ASN A 72 -2.47 11.78 -13.82
C ASN A 72 -1.22 11.65 -12.95
N TYR A 73 -0.79 10.44 -12.65
CA TYR A 73 0.35 10.20 -11.77
C TYR A 73 1.65 10.80 -12.32
N LYS A 74 1.84 10.71 -13.63
CA LYS A 74 3.04 11.25 -14.30
C LYS A 74 3.19 12.76 -14.10
N ILE A 75 2.09 13.49 -14.15
CA ILE A 75 2.08 14.95 -14.03
C ILE A 75 2.49 15.40 -12.63
N LYS A 76 2.15 14.61 -11.62
CA LYS A 76 2.41 14.94 -10.21
C LYS A 76 3.73 14.40 -9.69
N GLY A 77 4.46 13.63 -10.50
CA GLY A 77 5.64 12.89 -10.02
C GLY A 77 6.75 13.79 -9.51
N SER A 78 7.05 14.90 -10.20
CA SER A 78 8.12 15.80 -9.79
C SER A 78 7.85 16.51 -8.46
N LEU A 79 6.60 16.86 -8.21
CA LEU A 79 6.18 17.46 -6.94
C LEU A 79 6.31 16.47 -5.79
N LEU A 80 5.98 15.21 -6.04
CA LEU A 80 6.13 14.15 -5.06
C LEU A 80 7.60 13.88 -4.70
N LEU A 81 8.49 13.91 -5.69
CA LEU A 81 9.92 13.74 -5.45
C LEU A 81 10.48 14.79 -4.48
N ASP A 82 10.07 16.04 -4.64
CA ASP A 82 10.52 17.10 -3.73
C ASP A 82 10.06 16.83 -2.29
N ARG A 83 8.84 16.33 -2.13
CA ARG A 83 8.32 15.97 -0.82
C ARG A 83 9.06 14.77 -0.22
N ILE A 84 9.36 13.78 -1.04
CA ILE A 84 10.11 12.60 -0.60
C ILE A 84 11.50 13.01 -0.12
N ASN A 85 12.18 13.88 -0.87
CA ASN A 85 13.54 14.34 -0.53
C ASN A 85 13.61 15.09 0.81
N SER A 86 12.50 15.60 1.30
CA SER A 86 12.44 16.26 2.61
C SER A 86 12.25 15.30 3.79
N LEU A 87 12.03 14.02 3.52
CA LEU A 87 11.79 13.01 4.56
C LEU A 87 13.11 12.40 5.07
N PRO A 88 13.11 11.78 6.27
CA PRO A 88 14.26 11.01 6.74
C PRO A 88 14.66 9.91 5.74
N GLN A 89 15.95 9.61 5.68
CA GLN A 89 16.47 8.65 4.71
C GLN A 89 15.77 7.28 4.76
N LYS A 90 15.47 6.79 5.95
CA LYS A 90 14.79 5.51 6.10
C LYS A 90 13.41 5.51 5.44
N GLU A 91 12.67 6.60 5.53
CA GLU A 91 11.38 6.74 4.88
C GLU A 91 11.53 6.87 3.37
N GLN A 92 12.57 7.57 2.90
CA GLN A 92 12.88 7.65 1.47
C GLN A 92 13.14 6.27 0.88
N GLU A 93 13.90 5.44 1.56
CA GLU A 93 14.20 4.07 1.11
C GLU A 93 12.94 3.24 0.95
N ARG A 94 12.01 3.34 1.90
CA ARG A 94 10.72 2.64 1.84
C ARG A 94 9.89 3.09 0.65
N ILE A 95 9.84 4.41 0.42
CA ILE A 95 9.07 4.99 -0.68
C ILE A 95 9.66 4.57 -2.02
N PHE A 96 10.98 4.63 -2.18
CA PHE A 96 11.61 4.23 -3.42
C PHE A 96 11.46 2.74 -3.71
N ALA A 97 11.44 1.89 -2.68
CA ALA A 97 11.17 0.47 -2.86
C ALA A 97 9.77 0.23 -3.45
N VAL A 98 8.77 0.98 -2.97
CA VAL A 98 7.40 0.90 -3.50
C VAL A 98 7.33 1.43 -4.93
N ILE A 99 7.99 2.55 -5.21
CA ILE A 99 8.03 3.13 -6.56
C ILE A 99 8.70 2.17 -7.55
N GLU A 100 9.81 1.55 -7.15
CA GLU A 100 10.48 0.56 -8.01
C GLU A 100 9.56 -0.62 -8.33
N ALA A 101 8.80 -1.10 -7.34
CA ALA A 101 7.83 -2.17 -7.57
C ALA A 101 6.78 -1.76 -8.60
N LEU A 102 6.27 -0.52 -8.51
CA LEU A 102 5.30 0.00 -9.47
C LEU A 102 5.88 0.12 -10.87
N ILE A 103 7.10 0.62 -11.00
CA ILE A 103 7.78 0.75 -12.29
C ILE A 103 7.98 -0.63 -12.91
N LYS A 104 8.44 -1.58 -12.11
CA LYS A 104 8.67 -2.94 -12.57
C LYS A 104 7.37 -3.58 -13.07
N HIS A 105 6.27 -3.34 -12.38
CA HIS A 105 4.96 -3.84 -12.79
C HIS A 105 4.53 -3.24 -14.13
N ALA A 106 4.85 -1.97 -14.39
CA ALA A 106 4.47 -1.27 -15.61
C ALA A 106 5.30 -1.69 -16.83
N GLU A 107 6.49 -2.23 -16.60
CA GLU A 107 7.36 -2.75 -17.68
C GLU A 107 6.88 -4.11 -18.17
#